data_6831da000314cac396a5653449ba9b0f
#
_entry.id   6831da000314cac396a5653449ba9b0f
#
_cell.length_a   1.000
_cell.length_b   1.000
_cell.length_c   1.000
_cell.angle_alpha   90.00
_cell.angle_beta   90.00
_cell.angle_gamma   90.00
#
_symmetry.space_group_name_H-M   'P 1'
#
loop_
_entity.id
_entity.type
_entity.pdbx_description
1 polymer ?
#
loop_
_entity_poly.entity_id
_entity_poly.type
_entity_poly.pdbx_seq_one_letter_code
_entity_poly.pdbx_strand_id
1 'polypeptide(L)'
;MPVVLDEDTLLVLASALTLRLRWIQPFGEWVGEAHTGPWAGRSVRMLHRNTALLDRVRVAHGPTGAVTLLEVVGAAGVDVHLVLGEPEAPAGGTLTTGIAAVTRALPATAASLLPDGRPGPGLAVGTVAAYSPEPRLDIETVAFVVRSEHDLLEHARLFGLETATDTDRGHFPGVSSRPLAITSARQSAMARFEATGFEAAAVTAFGIAAGCAPTRPGYRARRAEVRFDRPFGFLAVHRTSRLVLAAGWVAEPDAYEPEPDDF
;
A
#
# COMPACT_ATOMS: atom_id res chain seq x y z
N MET A 1 19.21 -11.29 -3.96
CA MET A 1 19.68 -10.64 -5.20
C MET A 1 21.13 -11.02 -5.42
N PRO A 2 21.53 -11.65 -6.52
CA PRO A 2 22.94 -11.84 -6.84
C PRO A 2 23.51 -10.52 -7.36
N VAL A 3 24.42 -9.93 -6.62
CA VAL A 3 25.29 -8.87 -7.14
C VAL A 3 26.27 -9.58 -8.07
N VAL A 4 26.26 -9.23 -9.36
CA VAL A 4 27.28 -9.74 -10.29
C VAL A 4 28.58 -9.02 -9.94
N LEU A 5 29.53 -9.78 -9.39
CA LEU A 5 30.87 -9.31 -9.10
C LEU A 5 31.76 -9.68 -10.27
N ASP A 6 32.50 -8.73 -10.78
CA ASP A 6 33.56 -8.93 -11.77
C ASP A 6 34.94 -8.78 -11.11
N GLU A 7 36.00 -9.09 -11.85
CA GLU A 7 37.38 -9.02 -11.35
C GLU A 7 37.83 -7.58 -11.01
N ASP A 8 37.13 -6.59 -11.50
CA ASP A 8 37.40 -5.16 -11.28
C ASP A 8 36.57 -4.56 -10.13
N THR A 9 35.67 -5.35 -9.53
CA THR A 9 34.81 -4.90 -8.43
C THR A 9 35.60 -4.76 -7.13
N LEU A 10 35.90 -3.54 -6.72
CA LEU A 10 36.69 -3.24 -5.51
C LEU A 10 35.85 -2.97 -4.28
N LEU A 11 34.63 -2.46 -4.43
CA LEU A 11 33.75 -2.12 -3.32
C LEU A 11 32.29 -2.31 -3.71
N VAL A 12 31.55 -3.06 -2.88
CA VAL A 12 30.10 -3.25 -3.02
C VAL A 12 29.44 -2.77 -1.74
N LEU A 13 28.46 -1.87 -1.91
CA LEU A 13 27.54 -1.51 -0.85
C LEU A 13 26.19 -2.16 -1.15
N ALA A 14 25.78 -3.07 -0.27
CA ALA A 14 24.49 -3.74 -0.39
C ALA A 14 23.66 -3.51 0.87
N SER A 15 22.36 -3.22 0.68
CA SER A 15 21.38 -3.19 1.77
C SER A 15 20.18 -4.05 1.42
N ALA A 16 19.59 -4.69 2.42
CA ALA A 16 18.38 -5.46 2.29
C ALA A 16 17.37 -5.04 3.36
N LEU A 17 16.14 -4.79 2.95
CA LEU A 17 15.02 -4.57 3.85
C LEU A 17 14.00 -5.68 3.63
N THR A 18 13.69 -6.42 4.69
CA THR A 18 12.59 -7.39 4.68
C THR A 18 11.58 -6.98 5.72
N LEU A 19 10.34 -6.82 5.30
CA LEU A 19 9.21 -6.50 6.17
C LEU A 19 8.14 -7.58 6.00
N ARG A 20 7.86 -8.31 7.09
CA ARG A 20 6.81 -9.34 7.15
C ARG A 20 5.80 -8.95 8.21
N LEU A 21 4.55 -8.71 7.79
CA LEU A 21 3.48 -8.27 8.66
C LEU A 21 2.32 -9.24 8.58
N ARG A 22 1.67 -9.48 9.72
CA ARG A 22 0.33 -10.06 9.78
C ARG A 22 -0.65 -8.95 10.10
N TRP A 23 -1.82 -9.00 9.47
CA TRP A 23 -2.88 -8.06 9.81
C TRP A 23 -3.48 -8.42 11.16
N ILE A 24 -3.76 -7.42 11.99
CA ILE A 24 -4.53 -7.63 13.24
C ILE A 24 -5.92 -8.15 12.91
N GLN A 25 -6.50 -7.68 11.81
CA GLN A 25 -7.74 -8.18 11.26
C GLN A 25 -7.51 -8.57 9.79
N PRO A 26 -7.53 -9.86 9.46
CA PRO A 26 -7.38 -10.33 8.08
C PRO A 26 -8.51 -9.86 7.15
N PHE A 27 -8.26 -9.91 5.86
CA PHE A 27 -9.29 -9.75 4.83
C PHE A 27 -9.89 -11.11 4.49
N GLY A 28 -11.16 -11.10 4.05
CA GLY A 28 -11.72 -12.17 3.24
C GLY A 28 -11.22 -12.01 1.80
N GLU A 29 -11.00 -13.12 1.11
CA GLU A 29 -10.53 -13.15 -0.27
C GLU A 29 -11.53 -13.89 -1.14
N TRP A 30 -11.77 -13.38 -2.35
CA TRP A 30 -12.51 -14.08 -3.40
C TRP A 30 -11.95 -13.71 -4.77
N VAL A 31 -12.23 -14.56 -5.76
CA VAL A 31 -11.96 -14.24 -7.14
C VAL A 31 -13.12 -13.43 -7.69
N GLY A 32 -12.85 -12.26 -8.22
CA GLY A 32 -13.86 -11.37 -8.78
C GLY A 32 -13.35 -10.66 -10.02
N GLU A 33 -14.29 -10.14 -10.78
CA GLU A 33 -14.00 -9.28 -11.91
C GLU A 33 -13.95 -7.83 -11.43
N ALA A 34 -12.90 -7.10 -11.82
CA ALA A 34 -12.86 -5.67 -11.60
C ALA A 34 -13.89 -5.00 -12.52
N HIS A 35 -14.84 -4.26 -11.92
CA HIS A 35 -15.97 -3.69 -12.67
C HIS A 35 -15.73 -2.28 -13.20
N THR A 36 -14.72 -1.58 -12.67
CA THR A 36 -14.48 -0.17 -12.96
C THR A 36 -13.01 0.12 -13.17
N GLY A 37 -12.72 1.27 -13.79
CA GLY A 37 -11.35 1.76 -13.97
C GLY A 37 -10.52 0.96 -14.98
N PRO A 38 -9.19 1.15 -14.98
CA PRO A 38 -8.29 0.51 -15.95
C PRO A 38 -8.19 -1.01 -15.81
N TRP A 39 -8.68 -1.56 -14.72
CA TRP A 39 -8.68 -3.01 -14.46
C TRP A 39 -9.99 -3.71 -14.83
N ALA A 40 -11.01 -2.96 -15.35
CA ALA A 40 -12.30 -3.51 -15.71
C ALA A 40 -12.20 -4.72 -16.66
N GLY A 41 -13.02 -5.74 -16.41
CA GLY A 41 -13.03 -6.99 -17.17
C GLY A 41 -11.93 -7.99 -16.83
N ARG A 42 -11.07 -7.68 -15.84
CA ARG A 42 -9.99 -8.58 -15.42
C ARG A 42 -10.42 -9.39 -14.20
N SER A 43 -10.18 -10.70 -14.23
CA SER A 43 -10.30 -11.56 -13.06
C SER A 43 -9.11 -11.32 -12.13
N VAL A 44 -9.40 -10.89 -10.90
CA VAL A 44 -8.40 -10.50 -9.91
C VAL A 44 -8.73 -11.10 -8.55
N ARG A 45 -7.71 -11.20 -7.70
CA ARG A 45 -7.87 -11.59 -6.30
C ARG A 45 -8.37 -10.38 -5.50
N MET A 46 -9.68 -10.36 -5.24
CA MET A 46 -10.34 -9.30 -4.48
C MET A 46 -10.20 -9.56 -2.98
N LEU A 47 -9.96 -8.50 -2.24
CA LEU A 47 -9.86 -8.51 -0.78
C LEU A 47 -10.96 -7.62 -0.18
N HIS A 48 -11.71 -8.16 0.77
CA HIS A 48 -12.74 -7.42 1.47
C HIS A 48 -12.64 -7.55 2.99
N ARG A 49 -13.07 -6.50 3.68
CA ARG A 49 -13.19 -6.50 5.13
C ARG A 49 -14.21 -5.47 5.56
N ASN A 50 -14.91 -5.73 6.66
CA ASN A 50 -15.72 -4.73 7.34
C ASN A 50 -15.22 -4.50 8.77
N THR A 51 -15.47 -3.29 9.28
CA THR A 51 -15.11 -2.90 10.65
C THR A 51 -16.02 -1.74 11.11
N ALA A 52 -16.17 -1.57 12.41
CA ALA A 52 -16.83 -0.39 12.98
C ALA A 52 -15.93 0.86 13.01
N LEU A 53 -14.63 0.72 12.74
CA LEU A 53 -13.63 1.78 12.88
C LEU A 53 -13.56 2.65 11.60
N LEU A 54 -14.47 3.62 11.45
CA LEU A 54 -14.52 4.53 10.31
C LEU A 54 -13.20 5.30 10.11
N ASP A 55 -12.50 5.62 11.19
CA ASP A 55 -11.29 6.45 11.19
C ASP A 55 -10.05 5.74 10.62
N ARG A 56 -10.20 4.46 10.23
CA ARG A 56 -9.21 3.77 9.39
C ARG A 56 -9.14 4.35 7.98
N VAL A 57 -10.17 5.09 7.57
CA VAL A 57 -10.16 5.84 6.31
C VAL A 57 -10.11 7.33 6.61
N ARG A 58 -9.25 8.03 5.87
CA ARG A 58 -9.06 9.48 5.96
C ARG A 58 -8.94 10.08 4.58
N VAL A 59 -9.27 11.37 4.45
CA VAL A 59 -9.06 12.14 3.21
C VAL A 59 -8.16 13.31 3.51
N ALA A 60 -7.13 13.49 2.68
CA ALA A 60 -6.24 14.63 2.66
C ALA A 60 -6.34 15.35 1.31
N HIS A 61 -6.07 16.65 1.29
CA HIS A 61 -6.10 17.46 0.09
C HIS A 61 -4.71 18.01 -0.20
N GLY A 62 -4.06 17.49 -1.25
CA GLY A 62 -2.75 17.94 -1.72
C GLY A 62 -2.83 18.79 -2.98
N PRO A 63 -1.68 19.20 -3.53
CA PRO A 63 -1.61 20.00 -4.76
C PRO A 63 -2.22 19.33 -5.99
N THR A 64 -2.26 17.99 -6.02
CA THR A 64 -2.80 17.20 -7.13
C THR A 64 -4.24 16.71 -6.91
N GLY A 65 -4.92 17.25 -5.89
CA GLY A 65 -6.30 16.89 -5.57
C GLY A 65 -6.44 16.13 -4.25
N ALA A 66 -7.64 15.57 -4.06
CA ALA A 66 -7.95 14.76 -2.89
C ALA A 66 -7.26 13.38 -2.96
N VAL A 67 -6.88 12.88 -1.79
CA VAL A 67 -6.29 11.55 -1.62
C VAL A 67 -7.00 10.84 -0.49
N THR A 68 -7.51 9.64 -0.75
CA THR A 68 -8.07 8.75 0.28
C THR A 68 -6.98 7.81 0.80
N LEU A 69 -6.84 7.76 2.12
CA LEU A 69 -5.91 6.88 2.81
C LEU A 69 -6.69 5.82 3.58
N LEU A 70 -6.35 4.56 3.40
CA LEU A 70 -6.85 3.43 4.20
C LEU A 70 -5.72 2.87 5.05
N GLU A 71 -5.88 2.88 6.38
CA GLU A 71 -4.94 2.28 7.32
C GLU A 71 -5.25 0.81 7.55
N VAL A 72 -4.33 -0.06 7.18
CA VAL A 72 -4.35 -1.50 7.46
C VAL A 72 -3.34 -1.80 8.57
N VAL A 73 -3.84 -2.16 9.75
CA VAL A 73 -3.02 -2.29 10.95
C VAL A 73 -2.30 -3.62 10.99
N GLY A 74 -0.98 -3.55 11.07
CA GLY A 74 -0.10 -4.71 11.23
C GLY A 74 0.22 -5.03 12.70
N ALA A 75 0.53 -6.29 12.99
CA ALA A 75 0.80 -6.77 14.34
C ALA A 75 2.16 -6.30 14.92
N ALA A 76 3.13 -6.00 14.08
CA ALA A 76 4.52 -5.70 14.48
C ALA A 76 4.81 -4.19 14.65
N GLY A 77 3.80 -3.36 14.90
CA GLY A 77 3.99 -1.90 15.06
C GLY A 77 4.25 -1.16 13.74
N VAL A 78 4.04 -1.81 12.61
CA VAL A 78 4.07 -1.22 11.26
C VAL A 78 2.69 -1.37 10.65
N ASP A 79 2.17 -0.28 10.10
CA ASP A 79 0.89 -0.22 9.41
C ASP A 79 1.12 0.02 7.92
N VAL A 80 0.25 -0.55 7.08
CA VAL A 80 0.26 -0.26 5.65
C VAL A 80 -0.90 0.69 5.35
N HIS A 81 -0.59 1.81 4.72
CA HIS A 81 -1.58 2.75 4.23
C HIS A 81 -1.70 2.59 2.72
N LEU A 82 -2.89 2.24 2.24
CA LEU A 82 -3.22 2.32 0.83
C LEU A 82 -3.64 3.76 0.51
N VAL A 83 -3.20 4.28 -0.63
CA VAL A 83 -3.29 5.71 -0.97
C VAL A 83 -3.88 5.87 -2.37
N LEU A 84 -5.13 6.31 -2.46
CA LEU A 84 -5.85 6.46 -3.72
C LEU A 84 -6.04 7.93 -4.07
N GLY A 85 -5.53 8.35 -5.22
CA GLY A 85 -5.73 9.69 -5.78
C GLY A 85 -6.94 9.80 -6.70
N GLU A 86 -7.19 11.00 -7.22
CA GLU A 86 -8.15 11.19 -8.31
C GLU A 86 -7.69 10.39 -9.55
N PRO A 87 -8.62 10.01 -10.47
CA PRO A 87 -8.29 9.16 -11.61
C PRO A 87 -7.12 9.67 -12.46
N GLU A 88 -7.03 10.98 -12.66
CA GLU A 88 -6.01 11.63 -13.47
C GLU A 88 -4.80 12.14 -12.65
N ALA A 89 -4.78 11.89 -11.34
CA ALA A 89 -3.70 12.36 -10.50
C ALA A 89 -2.41 11.55 -10.77
N PRO A 90 -1.26 12.20 -10.92
CA PRO A 90 0.00 11.51 -11.12
C PRO A 90 0.40 10.70 -9.89
N ALA A 91 0.97 9.50 -10.10
CA ALA A 91 1.39 8.59 -9.04
C ALA A 91 2.29 9.28 -7.98
N GLY A 92 3.29 10.05 -8.45
CA GLY A 92 4.20 10.79 -7.58
C GLY A 92 3.49 11.84 -6.72
N GLY A 93 2.51 12.56 -7.26
CA GLY A 93 1.71 13.54 -6.52
C GLY A 93 0.82 12.90 -5.46
N THR A 94 0.20 11.77 -5.82
CA THR A 94 -0.61 10.95 -4.91
C THR A 94 0.22 10.42 -3.74
N LEU A 95 1.38 9.81 -4.03
CA LEU A 95 2.30 9.31 -3.01
C LEU A 95 2.84 10.43 -2.12
N THR A 96 3.23 11.57 -2.69
CA THR A 96 3.73 12.73 -1.92
C THR A 96 2.67 13.24 -0.94
N THR A 97 1.42 13.37 -1.40
CA THR A 97 0.28 13.75 -0.54
C THR A 97 0.04 12.72 0.55
N GLY A 98 0.08 11.42 0.20
CA GLY A 98 -0.06 10.32 1.14
C GLY A 98 1.04 10.33 2.22
N ILE A 99 2.30 10.50 1.83
CA ILE A 99 3.44 10.62 2.74
C ILE A 99 3.25 11.80 3.69
N ALA A 100 2.91 12.97 3.17
CA ALA A 100 2.68 14.17 3.99
C ALA A 100 1.54 13.95 5.00
N ALA A 101 0.48 13.23 4.62
CA ALA A 101 -0.65 12.93 5.49
C ALA A 101 -0.27 11.93 6.60
N VAL A 102 0.43 10.81 6.28
CA VAL A 102 0.82 9.81 7.29
C VAL A 102 1.90 10.32 8.24
N THR A 103 2.77 11.21 7.79
CA THR A 103 3.78 11.89 8.62
C THR A 103 3.23 13.10 9.39
N ARG A 104 1.94 13.43 9.20
CA ARG A 104 1.25 14.57 9.81
C ARG A 104 1.76 15.95 9.37
N ALA A 105 2.49 16.02 8.27
CA ALA A 105 2.85 17.29 7.63
C ALA A 105 1.66 17.93 6.90
N LEU A 106 0.64 17.12 6.55
CA LEU A 106 -0.61 17.56 5.95
C LEU A 106 -1.79 17.02 6.78
N PRO A 107 -2.81 17.85 7.10
CA PRO A 107 -3.98 17.38 7.81
C PRO A 107 -4.80 16.41 6.96
N ALA A 108 -5.34 15.36 7.60
CA ALA A 108 -6.23 14.39 6.98
C ALA A 108 -7.48 14.20 7.85
N THR A 109 -8.66 14.37 7.25
CA THR A 109 -9.95 14.27 7.94
C THR A 109 -10.42 12.82 7.96
N ALA A 110 -10.76 12.31 9.15
CA ALA A 110 -11.28 10.96 9.34
C ALA A 110 -12.69 10.79 8.75
N ALA A 111 -13.02 9.59 8.25
CA ALA A 111 -14.30 9.32 7.60
C ALA A 111 -15.52 9.54 8.52
N SER A 112 -15.34 9.41 9.83
CA SER A 112 -16.39 9.73 10.81
C SER A 112 -16.80 11.21 10.81
N LEU A 113 -15.89 12.11 10.39
CA LEU A 113 -16.08 13.57 10.38
C LEU A 113 -16.38 14.13 8.96
N LEU A 114 -16.27 13.30 7.93
CA LEU A 114 -16.52 13.73 6.55
C LEU A 114 -18.02 13.90 6.30
N PRO A 115 -18.44 14.80 5.38
CA PRO A 115 -19.84 14.95 4.98
C PRO A 115 -20.34 13.71 4.24
N ASP A 116 -21.66 13.53 4.21
CA ASP A 116 -22.31 12.51 3.38
C ASP A 116 -22.05 12.79 1.89
N GLY A 117 -21.90 11.73 1.11
CA GLY A 117 -21.61 11.78 -0.31
C GLY A 117 -20.31 11.08 -0.68
N ARG A 118 -19.54 11.66 -1.58
CA ARG A 118 -18.24 11.15 -2.05
C ARG A 118 -17.12 12.15 -1.70
N PRO A 119 -16.69 12.18 -0.44
CA PRO A 119 -15.74 13.20 0.04
C PRO A 119 -14.28 12.95 -0.37
N GLY A 120 -13.98 11.84 -1.01
CA GLY A 120 -12.63 11.51 -1.52
C GLY A 120 -12.66 10.41 -2.57
N PRO A 121 -11.55 10.22 -3.28
CA PRO A 121 -11.41 9.19 -4.31
C PRO A 121 -11.77 7.80 -3.77
N GLY A 122 -12.64 7.06 -4.47
CA GLY A 122 -13.07 5.72 -4.08
C GLY A 122 -13.82 5.62 -2.75
N LEU A 123 -14.16 6.74 -2.10
CA LEU A 123 -14.83 6.78 -0.80
C LEU A 123 -16.25 7.33 -0.92
N ALA A 124 -17.20 6.58 -0.38
CA ALA A 124 -18.57 7.02 -0.15
C ALA A 124 -18.89 6.99 1.34
N VAL A 125 -19.55 8.02 1.85
CA VAL A 125 -19.96 8.14 3.26
C VAL A 125 -21.42 8.52 3.34
N GLY A 126 -22.15 7.93 4.28
CA GLY A 126 -23.57 8.26 4.45
C GLY A 126 -24.17 7.71 5.72
N THR A 127 -25.42 8.06 5.98
CA THR A 127 -26.20 7.52 7.10
C THR A 127 -27.35 6.70 6.50
N VAL A 128 -27.33 5.38 6.77
CA VAL A 128 -28.27 4.40 6.22
C VAL A 128 -29.16 3.78 7.29
N ALA A 129 -30.31 3.24 6.86
CA ALA A 129 -31.11 2.39 7.73
C ALA A 129 -30.35 1.09 8.06
N ALA A 130 -30.27 0.73 9.33
CA ALA A 130 -29.45 -0.36 9.83
C ALA A 130 -30.16 -1.18 10.91
N TYR A 131 -29.70 -2.41 11.10
CA TYR A 131 -30.19 -3.29 12.17
C TYR A 131 -29.44 -3.12 13.49
N SER A 132 -28.29 -2.41 13.46
CA SER A 132 -27.47 -2.03 14.61
C SER A 132 -27.18 -0.53 14.55
N PRO A 133 -27.05 0.17 15.68
CA PRO A 133 -26.60 1.57 15.72
C PRO A 133 -25.10 1.73 15.41
N GLU A 134 -24.35 0.64 15.38
CA GLU A 134 -22.90 0.68 15.17
C GLU A 134 -22.55 1.17 13.76
N PRO A 135 -21.53 2.04 13.64
CA PRO A 135 -21.01 2.45 12.35
C PRO A 135 -20.38 1.26 11.62
N ARG A 136 -20.31 1.38 10.29
CA ARG A 136 -19.71 0.33 9.45
C ARG A 136 -18.86 0.94 8.36
N LEU A 137 -17.63 0.46 8.26
CA LEU A 137 -16.72 0.68 7.15
C LEU A 137 -16.60 -0.63 6.36
N ASP A 138 -17.02 -0.59 5.10
CA ASP A 138 -16.81 -1.66 4.14
C ASP A 138 -15.59 -1.31 3.27
N ILE A 139 -14.63 -2.22 3.23
CA ILE A 139 -13.35 -2.06 2.55
C ILE A 139 -13.27 -3.08 1.43
N GLU A 140 -12.94 -2.62 0.24
CA GLU A 140 -12.67 -3.44 -0.93
C GLU A 140 -11.35 -3.00 -1.58
N THR A 141 -10.46 -3.93 -1.82
CA THR A 141 -9.17 -3.71 -2.48
C THR A 141 -8.76 -4.98 -3.24
N VAL A 142 -7.57 -5.00 -3.80
CA VAL A 142 -7.03 -6.16 -4.51
C VAL A 142 -5.78 -6.68 -3.81
N ALA A 143 -5.50 -7.97 -3.97
CA ALA A 143 -4.18 -8.51 -3.69
C ALA A 143 -3.20 -7.96 -4.74
N PHE A 144 -1.93 -7.73 -4.33
CA PHE A 144 -0.92 -7.25 -5.27
C PHE A 144 0.47 -7.72 -4.91
N VAL A 145 1.31 -7.83 -5.94
CA VAL A 145 2.76 -8.02 -5.83
C VAL A 145 3.44 -6.94 -6.64
N VAL A 146 4.21 -6.10 -5.98
CA VAL A 146 5.05 -5.08 -6.63
C VAL A 146 6.50 -5.50 -6.53
N ARG A 147 7.18 -5.55 -7.66
CA ARG A 147 8.62 -5.78 -7.77
C ARG A 147 9.24 -4.59 -8.48
N SER A 148 10.37 -4.13 -7.97
CA SER A 148 11.11 -3.03 -8.60
C SER A 148 12.61 -3.24 -8.43
N GLU A 149 13.35 -2.77 -9.44
CA GLU A 149 14.80 -2.66 -9.44
C GLU A 149 15.17 -1.24 -9.81
N HIS A 150 16.04 -0.63 -9.04
CA HIS A 150 16.50 0.74 -9.25
C HIS A 150 18.01 0.77 -9.28
N ASP A 151 18.58 1.46 -10.27
CA ASP A 151 19.96 1.88 -10.24
C ASP A 151 20.04 3.25 -9.54
N LEU A 152 20.63 3.27 -8.35
CA LEU A 152 20.70 4.50 -7.55
C LEU A 152 21.71 5.50 -8.12
N LEU A 153 22.63 5.05 -8.98
CA LEU A 153 23.61 5.93 -9.61
C LEU A 153 22.98 6.82 -10.69
N GLU A 154 21.90 6.37 -11.34
CA GLU A 154 21.09 7.23 -12.23
C GLU A 154 20.53 8.46 -11.50
N HIS A 155 20.44 8.38 -10.18
CA HIS A 155 19.94 9.43 -9.30
C HIS A 155 20.94 9.76 -8.18
N ALA A 156 22.26 9.70 -8.48
CA ALA A 156 23.35 9.84 -7.51
C ALA A 156 23.20 11.08 -6.62
N ARG A 157 22.77 12.20 -7.19
CA ARG A 157 22.52 13.44 -6.45
C ARG A 157 21.44 13.29 -5.37
N LEU A 158 20.33 12.61 -5.69
CA LEU A 158 19.22 12.40 -4.78
C LEU A 158 19.63 11.55 -3.57
N PHE A 159 20.51 10.55 -3.82
CA PHE A 159 20.98 9.62 -2.81
C PHE A 159 22.30 10.06 -2.14
N GLY A 160 22.83 11.23 -2.50
CA GLY A 160 24.10 11.73 -1.96
C GLY A 160 25.32 10.91 -2.39
N LEU A 161 25.26 10.24 -3.53
CA LEU A 161 26.29 9.35 -4.04
C LEU A 161 27.32 10.04 -4.95
N GLU A 162 27.10 11.30 -5.33
CA GLU A 162 27.97 12.05 -6.28
C GLU A 162 29.44 12.01 -5.86
N THR A 163 29.73 12.26 -4.57
CA THR A 163 31.10 12.21 -4.05
C THR A 163 31.63 10.78 -3.99
N ALA A 164 30.77 9.81 -3.70
CA ALA A 164 31.16 8.40 -3.55
C ALA A 164 31.51 7.73 -4.88
N THR A 165 31.11 8.31 -6.02
CA THR A 165 31.41 7.84 -7.39
C THR A 165 32.66 8.49 -8.00
N ASP A 166 33.30 9.46 -7.32
CA ASP A 166 34.52 10.11 -7.77
C ASP A 166 35.70 9.14 -7.67
N THR A 167 36.30 8.80 -8.81
CA THR A 167 37.43 7.89 -8.93
C THR A 167 38.79 8.56 -8.68
N ASP A 168 38.85 9.89 -8.72
CA ASP A 168 40.10 10.65 -8.64
C ASP A 168 40.51 10.90 -7.19
N ARG A 169 39.57 10.81 -6.26
CA ARG A 169 39.77 11.04 -4.83
C ARG A 169 39.35 9.83 -4.00
N GLY A 170 40.15 9.49 -2.99
CA GLY A 170 39.79 8.43 -2.05
C GLY A 170 38.80 8.93 -1.00
N HIS A 171 37.51 8.55 -1.15
CA HIS A 171 36.46 8.91 -0.20
C HIS A 171 36.23 7.87 0.90
N PHE A 172 36.93 6.73 0.83
CA PHE A 172 36.81 5.62 1.79
C PHE A 172 38.14 5.31 2.48
N PRO A 173 38.80 6.28 3.18
CA PRO A 173 40.14 6.08 3.76
C PRO A 173 40.14 5.04 4.90
N GLY A 174 38.98 4.77 5.53
CA GLY A 174 38.85 3.71 6.53
C GLY A 174 38.74 2.30 5.95
N VAL A 175 38.56 2.16 4.63
CA VAL A 175 38.43 0.88 3.92
C VAL A 175 39.71 0.56 3.14
N SER A 176 40.30 1.55 2.48
CA SER A 176 41.46 1.39 1.63
C SER A 176 42.33 2.65 1.59
N SER A 177 43.66 2.45 1.50
CA SER A 177 44.60 3.52 1.21
C SER A 177 44.64 3.93 -0.28
N ARG A 178 44.02 3.12 -1.16
CA ARG A 178 43.85 3.45 -2.57
C ARG A 178 42.53 4.19 -2.76
N PRO A 179 42.42 5.09 -3.77
CA PRO A 179 41.13 5.66 -4.16
C PRO A 179 40.12 4.55 -4.47
N LEU A 180 38.99 4.56 -3.80
CA LEU A 180 37.84 3.69 -4.08
C LEU A 180 36.66 4.55 -4.44
N ALA A 181 35.91 4.12 -5.45
CA ALA A 181 34.64 4.70 -5.85
C ALA A 181 33.56 3.62 -5.93
N ILE A 182 32.31 4.02 -5.69
CA ILE A 182 31.15 3.16 -5.93
C ILE A 182 30.85 3.15 -7.43
N THR A 183 31.01 1.99 -8.08
CA THR A 183 30.75 1.79 -9.50
C THR A 183 29.39 1.15 -9.78
N SER A 184 28.73 0.59 -8.76
CA SER A 184 27.40 0.01 -8.86
C SER A 184 26.65 0.22 -7.55
N ALA A 185 25.42 0.75 -7.63
CA ALA A 185 24.53 0.91 -6.48
C ALA A 185 23.11 0.55 -6.90
N ARG A 186 22.69 -0.69 -6.64
CA ARG A 186 21.39 -1.22 -7.04
C ARG A 186 20.51 -1.51 -5.84
N GLN A 187 19.22 -1.23 -5.97
CA GLN A 187 18.19 -1.58 -5.02
C GLN A 187 17.15 -2.47 -5.70
N SER A 188 16.91 -3.64 -5.12
CA SER A 188 15.74 -4.46 -5.45
C SER A 188 14.75 -4.39 -4.30
N ALA A 189 13.48 -4.22 -4.61
CA ALA A 189 12.41 -4.22 -3.64
C ALA A 189 11.25 -5.10 -4.12
N MET A 190 10.63 -5.80 -3.16
CA MET A 190 9.41 -6.55 -3.39
C MET A 190 8.44 -6.26 -2.26
N ALA A 191 7.19 -6.01 -2.61
CA ALA A 191 6.07 -5.87 -1.71
C ALA A 191 4.93 -6.77 -2.14
N ARG A 192 4.38 -7.56 -1.21
CA ARG A 192 3.24 -8.44 -1.44
C ARG A 192 2.18 -8.14 -0.40
N PHE A 193 0.96 -7.87 -0.85
CA PHE A 193 -0.20 -7.58 0.00
C PHE A 193 -1.28 -8.64 -0.25
N GLU A 194 -1.62 -9.40 0.77
CA GLU A 194 -2.54 -10.52 0.71
C GLU A 194 -3.58 -10.46 1.85
N ALA A 195 -4.53 -11.38 1.83
CA ALA A 195 -5.62 -11.45 2.81
C ALA A 195 -5.15 -11.48 4.27
N THR A 196 -4.08 -12.21 4.58
CA THR A 196 -3.61 -12.46 5.95
C THR A 196 -2.48 -11.56 6.39
N GLY A 197 -1.81 -10.89 5.44
CA GLY A 197 -0.65 -10.05 5.78
C GLY A 197 0.06 -9.47 4.57
N PHE A 198 1.15 -8.83 4.89
CA PHE A 198 2.14 -8.37 3.95
C PHE A 198 3.23 -9.45 3.92
N GLU A 199 3.27 -10.24 2.86
CA GLU A 199 4.02 -11.47 2.72
C GLU A 199 3.61 -12.62 3.68
N ALA A 200 2.45 -13.23 3.48
CA ALA A 200 2.08 -14.50 4.12
C ALA A 200 1.07 -15.29 3.29
N ALA A 201 1.37 -16.55 3.07
CA ALA A 201 0.45 -17.49 2.45
C ALA A 201 -0.36 -18.22 3.54
N ALA A 202 -1.67 -18.00 3.60
CA ALA A 202 -2.66 -18.94 4.16
C ALA A 202 -4.08 -18.49 3.81
N VAL A 203 -4.81 -19.32 3.11
CA VAL A 203 -6.22 -19.11 2.75
C VAL A 203 -7.11 -19.65 3.88
N THR A 204 -8.00 -18.82 4.42
CA THR A 204 -9.09 -19.28 5.28
C THR A 204 -10.39 -18.76 4.73
N ALA A 205 -11.18 -19.64 4.15
CA ALA A 205 -12.52 -19.36 3.66
C ALA A 205 -13.51 -19.33 4.83
N PHE A 206 -14.26 -18.24 4.98
CA PHE A 206 -15.37 -18.13 5.93
C PHE A 206 -16.70 -18.31 5.19
N GLY A 207 -17.43 -19.37 5.54
CA GLY A 207 -18.79 -19.59 5.08
C GLY A 207 -19.76 -18.60 5.75
N ILE A 208 -20.62 -17.96 4.96
CA ILE A 208 -21.72 -17.14 5.46
C ILE A 208 -22.93 -18.06 5.65
N ALA A 209 -23.41 -18.19 6.88
CA ALA A 209 -24.66 -18.87 7.18
C ALA A 209 -25.83 -17.91 6.93
N ALA A 210 -26.76 -18.31 6.06
CA ALA A 210 -28.03 -17.61 5.87
C ALA A 210 -28.95 -17.88 7.05
N GLY A 211 -29.36 -16.83 7.73
CA GLY A 211 -30.27 -16.89 8.87
C GLY A 211 -31.34 -15.81 8.82
N CYS A 212 -32.58 -16.21 8.97
CA CYS A 212 -33.82 -15.48 9.34
C CYS A 212 -34.27 -14.28 8.49
N ALA A 213 -35.59 -14.23 8.25
CA ALA A 213 -36.30 -13.15 7.60
C ALA A 213 -35.99 -11.76 8.24
N PRO A 214 -35.73 -10.71 7.46
CA PRO A 214 -35.32 -9.43 7.96
C PRO A 214 -36.46 -8.72 8.70
N THR A 215 -36.26 -8.49 9.99
CA THR A 215 -36.99 -7.46 10.73
C THR A 215 -36.65 -6.10 10.10
N ARG A 216 -37.61 -5.16 10.11
CA ARG A 216 -37.36 -3.80 9.59
C ARG A 216 -36.20 -3.16 10.34
N PRO A 217 -35.25 -2.47 9.64
CA PRO A 217 -34.14 -1.79 10.29
C PRO A 217 -34.68 -0.72 11.25
N GLY A 218 -34.29 -0.82 12.53
CA GLY A 218 -34.74 0.06 13.59
C GLY A 218 -33.81 1.24 13.91
N TYR A 219 -32.65 1.29 13.28
CA TYR A 219 -31.61 2.29 13.54
C TYR A 219 -31.20 3.03 12.28
N ARG A 220 -30.54 4.14 12.48
CA ARG A 220 -29.75 4.82 11.46
C ARG A 220 -28.29 4.79 11.88
N ALA A 221 -27.44 4.19 11.06
CA ALA A 221 -26.01 4.06 11.33
C ALA A 221 -25.17 4.74 10.26
N ARG A 222 -24.03 5.27 10.67
CA ARG A 222 -23.01 5.81 9.77
C ARG A 222 -22.35 4.69 8.99
N ARG A 223 -22.28 4.81 7.69
CA ARG A 223 -21.62 3.86 6.80
C ARG A 223 -20.61 4.58 5.93
N ALA A 224 -19.45 3.96 5.77
CA ALA A 224 -18.46 4.34 4.79
C ALA A 224 -18.12 3.12 3.93
N GLU A 225 -17.95 3.33 2.63
CA GLU A 225 -17.48 2.33 1.67
C GLU A 225 -16.25 2.88 0.99
N VAL A 226 -15.15 2.12 0.98
CA VAL A 226 -13.93 2.50 0.30
C VAL A 226 -13.48 1.40 -0.65
N ARG A 227 -13.18 1.77 -1.90
CA ARG A 227 -12.77 0.87 -2.97
C ARG A 227 -11.47 1.33 -3.60
N PHE A 228 -10.54 0.39 -3.70
CA PHE A 228 -9.26 0.53 -4.39
C PHE A 228 -9.30 -0.35 -5.65
N ASP A 229 -9.98 0.15 -6.67
CA ASP A 229 -10.34 -0.55 -7.92
C ASP A 229 -9.57 -0.06 -9.16
N ARG A 230 -8.53 0.74 -8.95
CA ARG A 230 -7.63 1.29 -9.97
C ARG A 230 -6.25 1.53 -9.38
N PRO A 231 -5.21 1.89 -10.16
CA PRO A 231 -3.87 2.11 -9.65
C PRO A 231 -3.81 3.02 -8.42
N PHE A 232 -3.09 2.59 -7.40
CA PHE A 232 -2.97 3.27 -6.11
C PHE A 232 -1.58 3.11 -5.51
N GLY A 233 -1.24 3.96 -4.54
CA GLY A 233 -0.02 3.85 -3.76
C GLY A 233 -0.17 3.00 -2.51
N PHE A 234 0.95 2.48 -2.00
CA PHE A 234 1.03 1.95 -0.65
C PHE A 234 2.22 2.53 0.11
N LEU A 235 2.07 2.66 1.42
CA LEU A 235 3.10 3.14 2.33
C LEU A 235 3.15 2.20 3.54
N ALA A 236 4.30 1.57 3.81
CA ALA A 236 4.55 0.86 5.06
C ALA A 236 5.15 1.86 6.06
N VAL A 237 4.46 2.08 7.18
CA VAL A 237 4.77 3.16 8.12
C VAL A 237 4.95 2.62 9.52
N HIS A 238 6.06 2.95 10.17
CA HIS A 238 6.25 2.63 11.58
C HIS A 238 5.29 3.46 12.44
N ARG A 239 4.40 2.78 13.17
CA ARG A 239 3.22 3.37 13.84
C ARG A 239 3.57 4.51 14.79
N THR A 240 4.64 4.38 15.55
CA THR A 240 5.02 5.36 16.58
C THR A 240 5.80 6.53 15.99
N SER A 241 6.88 6.28 15.25
CA SER A 241 7.74 7.33 14.71
C SER A 241 7.21 8.00 13.44
N ARG A 242 6.21 7.37 12.79
CA ARG A 242 5.67 7.78 11.48
C ARG A 242 6.70 7.73 10.35
N LEU A 243 7.81 7.02 10.56
CA LEU A 243 8.81 6.79 9.51
C LEU A 243 8.20 5.91 8.42
N VAL A 244 8.27 6.36 7.19
CA VAL A 244 7.91 5.57 6.01
C VAL A 244 9.07 4.62 5.72
N LEU A 245 8.85 3.32 5.89
CA LEU A 245 9.85 2.26 5.71
C LEU A 245 9.91 1.81 4.25
N ALA A 246 8.77 1.78 3.58
CA ALA A 246 8.65 1.44 2.17
C ALA A 246 7.47 2.19 1.56
N ALA A 247 7.59 2.52 0.28
CA ALA A 247 6.55 3.12 -0.53
C ALA A 247 6.59 2.52 -1.93
N GLY A 248 5.43 2.39 -2.57
CA GLY A 248 5.35 1.88 -3.93
C GLY A 248 4.01 2.19 -4.59
N TRP A 249 3.94 1.88 -5.88
CA TRP A 249 2.76 2.09 -6.72
C TRP A 249 2.27 0.76 -7.27
N VAL A 250 1.01 0.47 -7.04
CA VAL A 250 0.30 -0.70 -7.57
C VAL A 250 -0.32 -0.28 -8.91
N ALA A 251 0.38 -0.55 -9.99
CA ALA A 251 -0.13 -0.29 -11.35
C ALA A 251 -1.08 -1.40 -11.79
N GLU A 252 -0.80 -2.64 -11.38
CA GLU A 252 -1.52 -3.84 -11.76
C GLU A 252 -1.88 -4.66 -10.51
N PRO A 253 -3.11 -5.21 -10.44
CA PRO A 253 -3.50 -6.14 -9.38
C PRO A 253 -2.84 -7.51 -9.60
N ASP A 254 -2.83 -8.34 -8.58
CA ASP A 254 -2.44 -9.73 -8.71
C ASP A 254 -3.50 -10.47 -9.55
N ALA A 255 -3.09 -10.97 -10.71
CA ALA A 255 -3.97 -11.70 -11.59
C ALA A 255 -4.36 -13.05 -10.95
N TYR A 256 -5.61 -13.43 -11.09
CA TYR A 256 -6.01 -14.79 -10.75
C TYR A 256 -5.64 -15.72 -11.90
N GLU A 257 -4.71 -16.62 -11.64
CA GLU A 257 -4.44 -17.77 -12.51
C GLU A 257 -5.19 -18.96 -11.92
N PRO A 258 -6.21 -19.53 -12.61
CA PRO A 258 -6.85 -20.75 -12.13
C PRO A 258 -5.79 -21.87 -12.06
N GLU A 259 -5.75 -22.57 -10.93
CA GLU A 259 -4.93 -23.79 -10.85
C GLU A 259 -5.38 -24.72 -11.97
N PRO A 260 -4.46 -25.31 -12.75
CA PRO A 260 -4.83 -26.32 -13.73
C PRO A 260 -5.53 -27.47 -12.98
N ASP A 261 -6.78 -27.79 -13.38
CA ASP A 261 -7.50 -28.92 -12.85
C ASP A 261 -6.63 -30.18 -13.04
N ASP A 262 -6.14 -30.72 -11.91
CA ASP A 262 -5.52 -32.05 -11.91
C ASP A 262 -6.62 -33.08 -12.21
N PHE A 263 -6.74 -33.46 -13.51
CA PHE A 263 -7.56 -34.57 -13.96
C PHE A 263 -6.88 -35.92 -13.71
#